data_2ad1a101d9e718b5079f077c9d413166
#
_entry.id   2ad1a101d9e718b5079f077c9d413166
#
_cell.length_a   1.000
_cell.length_b   1.000
_cell.length_c   1.000
_cell.angle_alpha   90.00
_cell.angle_beta   90.00
_cell.angle_gamma   90.00
#
_symmetry.space_group_name_H-M   'P 1'
#
loop_
_entity.id
_entity.type
_entity.pdbx_description
1 polymer ?
#
loop_
_entity_poly.entity_id
_entity_poly.type
_entity_poly.pdbx_seq_one_letter_code
_entity_poly.pdbx_strand_id
1 'polypeptide(L)'
;MVRFHEYYQPKDKILSQCREILLSLDYEIDMFSTESYSLTTKSMRVRKTLRRYDYVLFVQITDKVEVHISAKRSIFRRGSESNIGKHDIILEQTEDRLPIEIQRKIFKPIQNEFQKKF
;
A
#
# COMPACT_ATOMS: atom_id res chain seq x y z
N MET A 1 -6.20 -5.93 -5.46
CA MET A 1 -6.68 -4.59 -5.12
C MET A 1 -5.92 -3.57 -5.95
N VAL A 2 -6.59 -3.00 -6.91
CA VAL A 2 -5.97 -2.08 -7.84
C VAL A 2 -6.93 -0.94 -8.17
N ARG A 3 -6.37 0.24 -8.38
CA ARG A 3 -7.10 1.39 -8.90
C ARG A 3 -6.36 1.96 -10.09
N PHE A 4 -7.12 2.42 -11.07
CA PHE A 4 -6.59 2.98 -12.32
C PHE A 4 -6.91 4.46 -12.38
N HIS A 5 -5.93 5.26 -12.81
CA HIS A 5 -6.09 6.70 -12.97
C HIS A 5 -5.57 7.11 -14.35
N GLU A 6 -6.30 7.98 -15.02
CA GLU A 6 -5.86 8.50 -16.32
C GLU A 6 -4.82 9.59 -16.15
N TYR A 7 -3.98 9.74 -17.14
CA TYR A 7 -2.96 10.79 -17.17
C TYR A 7 -2.76 11.26 -18.60
N TYR A 8 -2.25 12.49 -18.74
CA TYR A 8 -2.09 13.12 -20.05
C TYR A 8 -0.69 13.69 -20.27
N GLN A 9 0.21 13.49 -19.32
CA GLN A 9 1.58 13.96 -19.37
C GLN A 9 2.53 12.79 -19.67
N PRO A 10 3.81 13.07 -20.01
CA PRO A 10 4.78 12.00 -20.23
C PRO A 10 4.93 11.09 -19.01
N LYS A 11 5.18 9.82 -19.27
CA LYS A 11 5.25 8.78 -18.21
C LYS A 11 6.27 9.09 -17.13
N ASP A 12 7.44 9.57 -17.49
CA ASP A 12 8.50 9.92 -16.54
C ASP A 12 8.07 11.03 -15.60
N LYS A 13 7.36 12.02 -16.10
CA LYS A 13 6.82 13.10 -15.30
C LYS A 13 5.71 12.61 -14.37
N ILE A 14 4.83 11.76 -14.86
CA ILE A 14 3.76 11.16 -14.04
C ILE A 14 4.36 10.28 -12.94
N LEU A 15 5.37 9.50 -13.23
CA LEU A 15 6.04 8.67 -12.24
C LEU A 15 6.64 9.51 -11.11
N SER A 16 7.32 10.61 -11.47
CA SER A 16 7.88 11.53 -10.49
C SER A 16 6.80 12.20 -9.64
N GLN A 17 5.68 12.55 -10.23
CA GLN A 17 4.54 13.11 -9.51
C GLN A 17 3.91 12.10 -8.56
N CYS A 18 3.80 10.84 -8.97
CA CYS A 18 3.32 9.78 -8.09
C CYS A 18 4.22 9.62 -6.87
N ARG A 19 5.53 9.65 -7.06
CA ARG A 19 6.48 9.60 -5.94
C ARG A 19 6.26 10.75 -4.98
N GLU A 20 6.16 11.97 -5.48
CA GLU A 20 5.95 13.15 -4.64
C GLU A 20 4.64 13.09 -3.87
N ILE A 21 3.57 12.63 -4.52
CA ILE A 21 2.27 12.46 -3.89
C ILE A 21 2.36 11.46 -2.74
N LEU A 22 2.97 10.31 -2.97
CA LEU A 22 3.10 9.28 -1.94
C LEU A 22 3.96 9.76 -0.78
N LEU A 23 5.05 10.47 -1.05
CA LEU A 23 5.86 11.08 0.00
C LEU A 23 5.05 12.09 0.82
N SER A 24 4.21 12.89 0.19
CA SER A 24 3.35 13.84 0.89
C SER A 24 2.28 13.17 1.75
N LEU A 25 1.94 11.93 1.47
CA LEU A 25 1.00 11.11 2.23
C LEU A 25 1.69 10.20 3.24
N ASP A 26 2.94 10.51 3.58
CA ASP A 26 3.75 9.80 4.58
C ASP A 26 4.21 8.40 4.19
N TYR A 27 4.13 8.04 2.91
CA TYR A 27 4.75 6.81 2.44
C TYR A 27 6.25 6.99 2.27
N GLU A 28 7.01 5.95 2.53
CA GLU A 28 8.42 5.87 2.19
C GLU A 28 8.58 5.06 0.91
N ILE A 29 9.44 5.50 0.02
CA ILE A 29 9.70 4.81 -1.25
C ILE A 29 10.78 3.77 -1.03
N ASP A 30 10.48 2.53 -1.43
CA ASP A 30 11.44 1.42 -1.35
C ASP A 30 12.21 1.28 -2.66
N MET A 31 11.50 1.17 -3.78
CA MET A 31 12.11 1.05 -5.10
C MET A 31 11.48 2.06 -6.06
N PHE A 32 12.32 2.63 -6.91
CA PHE A 32 11.90 3.58 -7.93
C PHE A 32 12.66 3.25 -9.22
N SER A 33 11.92 2.88 -10.27
CA SER A 33 12.52 2.49 -11.54
C SER A 33 11.97 3.37 -12.67
N THR A 34 12.85 4.15 -13.28
CA THR A 34 12.50 4.94 -14.46
C THR A 34 12.44 4.08 -15.73
N GLU A 35 13.12 2.94 -15.74
CA GLU A 35 13.12 2.04 -16.89
C GLU A 35 11.78 1.31 -17.05
N SER A 36 11.23 0.82 -15.94
CA SER A 36 9.95 0.12 -15.93
C SER A 36 8.77 1.02 -15.61
N TYR A 37 9.00 2.31 -15.37
CA TYR A 37 7.96 3.26 -14.94
C TYR A 37 7.16 2.75 -13.76
N SER A 38 7.88 2.33 -12.71
CA SER A 38 7.25 1.75 -11.53
C SER A 38 7.93 2.20 -10.26
N LEU A 39 7.20 2.14 -9.16
CA LEU A 39 7.74 2.35 -7.83
C LEU A 39 7.02 1.46 -6.83
N THR A 40 7.69 1.15 -5.75
CA THR A 40 7.10 0.47 -4.61
C THR A 40 7.35 1.27 -3.35
N THR A 41 6.45 1.13 -2.38
CA THR A 41 6.62 1.74 -1.07
C THR A 41 7.11 0.71 -0.05
N LYS A 42 7.67 1.21 1.02
CA LYS A 42 7.88 0.40 2.22
C LYS A 42 6.54 0.11 2.86
N SER A 43 6.53 -0.86 3.76
CA SER A 43 5.32 -1.31 4.43
C SER A 43 4.71 -0.21 5.30
N MET A 44 3.40 -0.09 5.20
CA MET A 44 2.58 0.78 6.05
C MET A 44 1.61 -0.08 6.83
N ARG A 45 1.18 0.42 7.98
CA ARG A 45 0.27 -0.29 8.85
C ARG A 45 -1.07 0.40 8.92
N VAL A 46 -2.14 -0.39 8.83
CA VAL A 46 -3.50 0.09 9.03
C VAL A 46 -4.21 -0.86 10.00
N ARG A 47 -5.02 -0.28 10.88
CA ARG A 47 -5.75 -1.04 11.91
C ARG A 47 -7.25 -0.84 11.74
N LYS A 48 -7.99 -1.92 11.98
CA LYS A 48 -9.45 -1.88 12.12
C LYS A 48 -9.82 -2.79 13.29
N THR A 49 -10.33 -2.19 14.35
CA THR A 49 -10.67 -2.89 15.61
C THR A 49 -9.48 -3.71 16.13
N LEU A 50 -9.60 -5.04 16.17
CA LEU A 50 -8.55 -5.95 16.66
C LEU A 50 -7.65 -6.48 15.55
N ARG A 51 -7.88 -6.06 14.30
CA ARG A 51 -7.12 -6.55 13.15
C ARG A 51 -6.07 -5.53 12.74
N ARG A 52 -4.91 -6.03 12.41
CA ARG A 52 -3.79 -5.24 11.91
C ARG A 52 -3.39 -5.75 10.53
N TYR A 53 -3.27 -4.84 9.60
CA TYR A 53 -2.80 -5.14 8.26
C TYR A 53 -1.55 -4.33 7.97
N ASP A 54 -0.57 -4.97 7.38
CA ASP A 54 0.60 -4.30 6.82
C ASP A 54 0.46 -4.37 5.30
N TYR A 55 0.71 -3.27 4.62
CA TYR A 55 0.55 -3.22 3.17
C TYR A 55 1.66 -2.41 2.52
N VAL A 56 1.92 -2.73 1.27
CA VAL A 56 2.79 -1.96 0.39
C VAL A 56 2.00 -1.53 -0.83
N LEU A 57 2.38 -0.41 -1.40
CA LEU A 57 1.84 0.06 -2.67
C LEU A 57 2.83 -0.24 -3.77
N PHE A 58 2.32 -0.68 -4.89
CA PHE A 58 3.05 -0.81 -6.14
C PHE A 58 2.36 0.06 -7.18
N VAL A 59 3.10 1.02 -7.73
CA VAL A 59 2.59 1.93 -8.76
C VAL A 59 3.31 1.60 -10.06
N GLN A 60 2.53 1.41 -11.10
CA GLN A 60 3.05 1.19 -12.45
C GLN A 60 2.34 2.09 -13.44
N ILE A 61 3.12 2.72 -14.32
CA ILE A 61 2.57 3.57 -15.38
C ILE A 61 2.55 2.76 -16.67
N THR A 62 1.35 2.47 -17.13
CA THR A 62 1.09 1.85 -18.45
C THR A 62 0.34 2.86 -19.31
N ASP A 63 -0.74 2.47 -19.94
CA ASP A 63 -1.69 3.43 -20.53
C ASP A 63 -2.46 4.20 -19.44
N LYS A 64 -2.44 3.70 -18.22
CA LYS A 64 -3.01 4.34 -17.03
C LYS A 64 -2.02 4.25 -15.88
N VAL A 65 -2.26 5.05 -14.84
CA VAL A 65 -1.55 4.89 -13.57
C VAL A 65 -2.24 3.79 -12.80
N GLU A 66 -1.53 2.71 -12.53
CA GLU A 66 -2.03 1.57 -11.78
C GLU A 66 -1.48 1.62 -10.37
N VAL A 67 -2.37 1.69 -9.39
CA VAL A 67 -1.99 1.64 -7.96
C VAL A 67 -2.49 0.34 -7.40
N HIS A 68 -1.56 -0.53 -7.05
CA HIS A 68 -1.83 -1.85 -6.49
C HIS A 68 -1.53 -1.86 -5.00
N ILE A 69 -2.37 -2.55 -4.24
CA ILE A 69 -2.11 -2.84 -2.82
C ILE A 69 -1.77 -4.31 -2.68
N SER A 70 -0.69 -4.59 -1.97
CA SER A 70 -0.36 -5.93 -1.50
C SER A 70 -0.34 -5.89 0.02
N ALA A 71 -1.16 -6.70 0.66
CA ALA A 71 -1.40 -6.62 2.10
C ALA A 71 -1.20 -7.97 2.79
N LYS A 72 -0.81 -7.90 4.05
CA LYS A 72 -0.71 -9.04 4.95
C LYS A 72 -1.48 -8.72 6.22
N ARG A 73 -2.21 -9.70 6.72
CA ARG A 73 -2.89 -9.62 8.01
C ARG A 73 -2.04 -10.25 9.08
N SER A 74 -1.85 -9.53 10.18
CA SER A 74 -1.17 -10.09 11.34
C SER A 74 -2.21 -10.70 12.28
N ILE A 75 -1.98 -11.95 12.64
CA ILE A 75 -2.81 -12.70 13.58
C ILE A 75 -1.99 -12.90 14.84
N PHE A 76 -2.53 -12.41 15.96
CA PHE A 76 -1.90 -12.59 17.27
C PHE A 76 -2.48 -13.83 17.90
N ARG A 77 -1.59 -14.76 18.28
CA ARG A 77 -1.94 -15.91 19.12
C ARG A 77 -1.11 -15.85 20.39
N ARG A 78 -1.79 -15.95 21.52
CA ARG A 78 -1.08 -16.16 22.77
C ARG A 78 -0.53 -17.57 22.77
N GLY A 79 0.72 -17.70 23.17
CA GLY A 79 1.31 -18.99 23.43
C GLY A 79 0.54 -19.75 24.51
N SER A 80 0.64 -21.08 24.50
CA SER A 80 0.05 -21.91 25.53
C SER A 80 0.53 -21.47 26.91
N GLU A 81 -0.36 -21.51 27.88
CA GLU A 81 -0.06 -21.10 29.27
C GLU A 81 1.10 -21.86 29.90
N SER A 82 1.34 -23.06 29.44
CA SER A 82 2.45 -23.88 29.89
C SER A 82 3.79 -23.52 29.31
N ASN A 83 3.82 -22.64 28.34
CA ASN A 83 5.05 -22.27 27.64
C ASN A 83 5.84 -21.24 28.43
N ILE A 84 7.07 -21.60 28.67
CA ILE A 84 8.03 -20.78 29.41
C ILE A 84 8.26 -19.43 28.71
N GLY A 85 8.08 -19.34 27.45
CA GLY A 85 8.31 -18.10 26.72
C GLY A 85 7.15 -17.14 26.68
N LYS A 86 5.93 -17.56 26.86
CA LYS A 86 4.68 -16.76 26.81
C LYS A 86 4.69 -15.67 25.73
N HIS A 87 5.29 -15.93 24.61
CA HIS A 87 5.36 -14.99 23.52
C HIS A 87 4.10 -15.09 22.69
N ASP A 88 3.57 -13.95 22.33
CA ASP A 88 2.52 -13.89 21.32
C ASP A 88 3.08 -14.38 19.99
N ILE A 89 2.42 -15.35 19.40
CA ILE A 89 2.79 -15.84 18.08
C ILE A 89 2.13 -14.93 17.07
N ILE A 90 2.95 -14.28 16.26
CA ILE A 90 2.46 -13.45 15.17
C ILE A 90 2.50 -14.29 13.91
N LEU A 91 1.31 -14.56 13.37
CA LEU A 91 1.17 -15.23 12.09
C LEU A 91 0.81 -14.20 11.03
N GLU A 92 1.57 -14.17 9.96
CA GLU A 92 1.28 -13.32 8.82
C GLU A 92 0.60 -14.13 7.72
N GLN A 93 -0.51 -13.59 7.21
CA GLN A 93 -1.21 -14.16 6.06
C GLN A 93 -1.34 -13.13 4.97
N THR A 94 -1.04 -13.53 3.74
CA THR A 94 -1.31 -12.68 2.59
C THR A 94 -2.81 -12.48 2.44
N GLU A 95 -3.23 -11.25 2.31
CA GLU A 95 -4.62 -10.90 2.09
C GLU A 95 -4.88 -10.68 0.62
N ASP A 96 -5.74 -11.49 0.03
CA ASP A 96 -6.16 -11.30 -1.35
C ASP A 96 -7.08 -10.08 -1.50
N ARG A 97 -7.79 -9.74 -0.43
CA ARG A 97 -8.71 -8.62 -0.44
C ARG A 97 -8.87 -8.02 0.96
N LEU A 98 -8.57 -6.74 1.08
CA LEU A 98 -8.85 -5.98 2.29
C LEU A 98 -10.34 -5.64 2.39
N PRO A 99 -10.88 -5.44 3.62
CA PRO A 99 -12.21 -4.87 3.77
C PRO A 99 -12.36 -3.58 2.97
N ILE A 100 -13.53 -3.38 2.39
CA ILE A 100 -13.76 -2.25 1.49
C ILE A 100 -13.51 -0.90 2.16
N GLU A 101 -13.81 -0.78 3.44
CA GLU A 101 -13.58 0.43 4.21
C GLU A 101 -12.08 0.76 4.33
N ILE A 102 -11.26 -0.27 4.51
CA ILE A 102 -9.81 -0.11 4.57
C ILE A 102 -9.26 0.24 3.19
N GLN A 103 -9.76 -0.40 2.13
CA GLN A 103 -9.37 -0.04 0.77
C GLN A 103 -9.66 1.44 0.48
N ARG A 104 -10.83 1.93 0.85
CA ARG A 104 -11.19 3.34 0.67
C ARG A 104 -10.26 4.25 1.47
N LYS A 105 -9.94 3.88 2.69
CA LYS A 105 -9.04 4.67 3.54
C LYS A 105 -7.66 4.82 2.93
N ILE A 106 -7.19 3.79 2.22
CA ILE A 106 -5.89 3.82 1.56
C ILE A 106 -5.97 4.56 0.22
N PHE A 107 -6.95 4.22 -0.62
CA PHE A 107 -7.01 4.74 -1.99
C PHE A 107 -7.51 6.17 -2.09
N LYS A 108 -8.44 6.58 -1.23
CA LYS A 108 -9.09 7.89 -1.36
C LYS A 108 -8.13 9.09 -1.25
N PRO A 109 -7.21 9.14 -0.28
CA PRO A 109 -6.23 10.22 -0.24
C PRO A 109 -5.37 10.29 -1.50
N ILE A 110 -4.96 9.12 -2.03
CA ILE A 110 -4.17 9.02 -3.25
C ILE A 110 -4.98 9.55 -4.43
N GLN A 111 -6.21 9.10 -4.56
CA GLN A 111 -7.11 9.54 -5.64
C GLN A 111 -7.33 11.05 -5.61
N ASN A 112 -7.56 11.60 -4.43
CA ASN A 112 -7.77 13.05 -4.26
C ASN A 112 -6.55 13.85 -4.75
N GLU A 113 -5.34 13.40 -4.40
CA GLU A 113 -4.13 14.07 -4.83
C GLU A 113 -3.89 13.91 -6.34
N PHE A 114 -4.20 12.75 -6.89
CA PHE A 114 -4.10 12.54 -8.34
C PHE A 114 -5.06 13.44 -9.11
N GLN A 115 -6.28 13.62 -8.63
CA GLN A 115 -7.26 14.50 -9.26
C GLN A 115 -6.81 15.96 -9.26
N LYS A 116 -6.06 16.39 -8.26
CA LYS A 116 -5.55 17.75 -8.20
C LYS A 116 -4.36 17.99 -9.13
N LYS A 117 -3.52 16.98 -9.34
CA LYS A 117 -2.23 17.12 -10.02
C LYS A 117 -2.19 16.56 -11.43
N PHE A 118 -3.08 15.67 -11.76
CA PHE A 118 -3.13 15.03 -13.07
C PHE A 118 -4.12 15.70 -14.03
#